data_9c352e0dae0959c16a17daed8b667ee1
#
_entry.id   9c352e0dae0959c16a17daed8b667ee1
#
_cell.length_a   1.000
_cell.length_b   1.000
_cell.length_c   1.000
_cell.angle_alpha   90.00
_cell.angle_beta   90.00
_cell.angle_gamma   90.00
#
_symmetry.space_group_name_H-M   'P 1'
#
loop_
_entity.id
_entity.type
_entity.pdbx_description
1 polymer ?
#
loop_
_entity_poly.entity_id
_entity_poly.type
_entity_poly.pdbx_seq_one_letter_code
_entity_poly.pdbx_strand_id
1 'polypeptide(L)'
;MYGRIGTAWNPQSGRFVHGLSMNLLGNTLGGRLEEGDYLEPTLKLNIVKPVADDPTKPWFQLVLTPSMFPTNGSFITAFSNNFTDKLRIELFQAYLETGNLVPDLRIWVGTRFYRSTDIHIADYFFFNDLSAQGFGAKYKGLDLAVLMKTGGPLDVINADDSTSSITRQRTVFVAQYVLPVQDKHSVTFMGQFHYLPAARATIGGEAAAPSDIGYVGGVKGRLDLGNGSFNELALRVGGGIANGAFNKSGTWDTQGLANEDGKFSGALGFEAVDHFLFNVNPMFTLNAYALFQSSKGAADGPRLLGTASNESSVFAAGVRTFVYFTDHFHLINELSYQTFKQEIPEGVDDPGMPGEVKFSIAPTLVPSGERSAWARPHLRFIYTLAVYNEAARNAGAAGLAVSPYIATFGPRTFGHYLGARAEWWF
;
A
#
# COMPACT_ATOMS: atom_id res chain seq x y z
N MET A 1 4.64 -7.40 17.14
CA MET A 1 5.83 -7.20 16.27
C MET A 1 5.62 -7.93 14.96
N TYR A 2 5.90 -7.28 13.81
CA TYR A 2 5.92 -7.91 12.49
C TYR A 2 7.36 -8.01 11.99
N GLY A 3 7.70 -9.10 11.31
CA GLY A 3 8.99 -9.24 10.67
C GLY A 3 9.05 -10.36 9.65
N ARG A 4 9.98 -10.20 8.72
CA ARG A 4 10.32 -11.19 7.71
C ARG A 4 11.81 -11.10 7.36
N ILE A 5 12.42 -12.24 7.13
CA ILE A 5 13.82 -12.37 6.75
C ILE A 5 14.00 -13.57 5.82
N GLY A 6 14.88 -13.47 4.85
CA GLY A 6 15.08 -14.56 3.92
C GLY A 6 16.30 -14.44 3.03
N THR A 7 16.33 -15.27 2.01
CA THR A 7 17.34 -15.27 0.95
C THR A 7 16.75 -15.87 -0.31
N ALA A 8 17.20 -15.41 -1.46
CA ALA A 8 16.75 -15.96 -2.73
C ALA A 8 17.74 -15.70 -3.87
N TRP A 9 17.67 -16.53 -4.88
CA TRP A 9 18.42 -16.40 -6.12
C TRP A 9 17.56 -16.74 -7.33
N ASN A 10 17.96 -16.24 -8.47
CA ASN A 10 17.41 -16.64 -9.76
C ASN A 10 18.11 -17.95 -10.20
N PRO A 11 17.38 -19.07 -10.32
CA PRO A 11 18.00 -20.38 -10.64
C PRO A 11 18.61 -20.45 -12.05
N GLN A 12 18.22 -19.57 -12.97
CA GLN A 12 18.77 -19.52 -14.33
C GLN A 12 20.11 -18.77 -14.39
N SER A 13 20.24 -17.69 -13.63
CA SER A 13 21.43 -16.82 -13.69
C SER A 13 22.36 -16.98 -12.49
N GLY A 14 21.94 -17.68 -11.43
CA GLY A 14 22.64 -17.76 -10.16
C GLY A 14 22.72 -16.45 -9.37
N ARG A 15 22.11 -15.35 -9.89
CA ARG A 15 22.17 -14.05 -9.24
C ARG A 15 21.21 -13.95 -8.07
N PHE A 16 21.65 -13.22 -7.05
CA PHE A 16 20.83 -12.88 -5.91
C PHE A 16 19.63 -11.99 -6.30
N VAL A 17 18.41 -12.34 -5.84
CA VAL A 17 17.17 -11.67 -6.19
C VAL A 17 16.27 -11.41 -4.98
N HIS A 18 16.72 -11.69 -3.77
CA HIS A 18 15.93 -11.46 -2.57
C HIS A 18 15.57 -9.97 -2.42
N GLY A 19 14.29 -9.69 -2.20
CA GLY A 19 13.75 -8.33 -2.14
C GLY A 19 13.55 -7.63 -3.48
N LEU A 20 13.88 -8.27 -4.59
CA LEU A 20 13.60 -7.76 -5.93
C LEU A 20 12.18 -8.16 -6.32
N SER A 21 11.29 -7.19 -6.41
CA SER A 21 9.92 -7.45 -6.84
C SER A 21 9.84 -7.92 -8.28
N MET A 22 9.02 -8.92 -8.50
CA MET A 22 8.69 -9.42 -9.84
C MET A 22 7.40 -8.79 -10.39
N ASN A 23 6.62 -8.08 -9.56
CA ASN A 23 5.39 -7.41 -9.99
C ASN A 23 5.65 -6.30 -11.01
N LEU A 24 4.66 -5.97 -11.84
CA LEU A 24 4.78 -4.89 -12.84
C LEU A 24 5.03 -3.53 -12.19
N LEU A 25 4.33 -3.24 -11.11
CA LEU A 25 4.26 -1.93 -10.49
C LEU A 25 4.92 -1.89 -9.11
N GLY A 26 6.12 -2.43 -8.98
CA GLY A 26 6.85 -2.40 -7.72
C GLY A 26 6.43 -3.52 -6.76
N ASN A 27 6.25 -3.22 -5.47
CA ASN A 27 6.08 -4.24 -4.43
C ASN A 27 4.61 -4.57 -4.10
N THR A 28 3.66 -3.90 -4.72
CA THR A 28 2.24 -4.02 -4.39
C THR A 28 1.40 -4.53 -5.55
N LEU A 29 0.14 -4.84 -5.28
CA LEU A 29 -0.92 -5.21 -6.22
C LEU A 29 -0.80 -6.60 -6.86
N GLY A 30 0.36 -7.21 -6.88
CA GLY A 30 0.58 -8.61 -7.26
C GLY A 30 0.79 -9.50 -6.03
N GLY A 31 1.13 -10.75 -6.25
CA GLY A 31 1.53 -11.65 -5.17
C GLY A 31 2.78 -11.16 -4.43
N ARG A 32 2.93 -11.56 -3.17
CA ARG A 32 4.01 -11.05 -2.30
C ARG A 32 4.87 -12.12 -1.60
N LEU A 33 4.89 -13.33 -2.11
CA LEU A 33 5.71 -14.37 -1.48
C LEU A 33 7.22 -14.10 -1.58
N GLU A 34 7.66 -13.32 -2.57
CA GLU A 34 9.07 -12.98 -2.85
C GLU A 34 9.59 -11.68 -2.21
N GLU A 35 8.87 -11.10 -1.27
CA GLU A 35 9.28 -9.82 -0.65
C GLU A 35 10.59 -9.89 0.14
N GLY A 36 11.24 -8.74 0.26
CA GLY A 36 12.49 -8.57 1.00
C GLY A 36 12.34 -8.54 2.52
N ASP A 37 13.48 -8.38 3.19
CA ASP A 37 13.57 -8.32 4.64
C ASP A 37 12.91 -7.07 5.20
N TYR A 38 12.26 -7.25 6.35
CA TYR A 38 11.56 -6.17 7.04
C TYR A 38 11.40 -6.51 8.52
N LEU A 39 11.52 -5.52 9.39
CA LEU A 39 11.28 -5.66 10.81
C LEU A 39 10.55 -4.44 11.36
N GLU A 40 9.43 -4.66 12.06
CA GLU A 40 8.56 -3.62 12.62
C GLU A 40 8.10 -4.01 14.04
N PRO A 41 8.94 -3.76 15.08
CA PRO A 41 8.51 -3.91 16.46
C PRO A 41 7.61 -2.75 16.87
N THR A 42 6.50 -3.04 17.56
CA THR A 42 5.65 -2.03 18.19
C THR A 42 5.78 -2.13 19.70
N LEU A 43 6.19 -1.02 20.32
CA LEU A 43 6.30 -0.84 21.76
C LEU A 43 5.09 -0.06 22.27
N LYS A 44 4.40 -0.60 23.29
CA LYS A 44 3.29 0.07 23.98
C LYS A 44 3.69 0.30 25.44
N LEU A 45 3.88 1.55 25.79
CA LEU A 45 4.21 1.97 27.15
C LEU A 45 2.95 2.50 27.83
N ASN A 46 2.39 1.72 28.73
CA ASN A 46 1.20 2.13 29.50
C ASN A 46 1.61 3.10 30.62
N ILE A 47 1.34 4.39 30.45
CA ILE A 47 1.55 5.43 31.48
C ILE A 47 0.48 5.32 32.55
N VAL A 48 -0.78 5.17 32.13
CA VAL A 48 -1.89 4.74 32.97
C VAL A 48 -2.39 3.42 32.40
N LYS A 49 -2.25 2.35 33.18
CA LYS A 49 -2.60 1.00 32.71
C LYS A 49 -4.10 0.84 32.56
N PRO A 50 -4.58 0.19 31.49
CA PRO A 50 -5.93 -0.32 31.43
C PRO A 50 -6.20 -1.26 32.62
N VAL A 51 -7.37 -1.16 33.23
CA VAL A 51 -7.78 -2.05 34.29
C VAL A 51 -8.52 -3.23 33.67
N ALA A 52 -7.97 -4.44 33.83
CA ALA A 52 -8.51 -5.63 33.15
C ALA A 52 -9.96 -5.94 33.56
N ASP A 53 -10.29 -5.74 34.85
CA ASP A 53 -11.62 -6.02 35.40
C ASP A 53 -12.60 -4.84 35.29
N ASP A 54 -12.15 -3.70 34.78
CA ASP A 54 -12.97 -2.51 34.58
C ASP A 54 -12.56 -1.77 33.30
N PRO A 55 -13.10 -2.18 32.14
CA PRO A 55 -12.77 -1.58 30.85
C PRO A 55 -13.28 -0.14 30.69
N THR A 56 -14.05 0.38 31.63
CA THR A 56 -14.57 1.76 31.63
C THR A 56 -13.58 2.77 32.17
N LYS A 57 -12.55 2.32 32.93
CA LYS A 57 -11.57 3.24 33.52
C LYS A 57 -10.69 3.89 32.49
N PRO A 58 -10.33 5.16 32.66
CA PRO A 58 -9.40 5.84 31.81
C PRO A 58 -8.04 5.15 31.77
N TRP A 59 -7.43 5.12 30.60
CA TRP A 59 -6.08 4.65 30.38
C TRP A 59 -5.32 5.61 29.46
N PHE A 60 -3.98 5.55 29.51
CA PHE A 60 -3.11 6.40 28.72
C PHE A 60 -1.85 5.65 28.32
N GLN A 61 -1.52 5.62 27.03
CA GLN A 61 -0.37 4.91 26.49
C GLN A 61 0.40 5.72 25.46
N LEU A 62 1.72 5.49 25.42
CA LEU A 62 2.60 5.87 24.32
C LEU A 62 2.83 4.66 23.43
N VAL A 63 2.64 4.83 22.12
CA VAL A 63 2.93 3.80 21.11
C VAL A 63 4.07 4.26 20.24
N LEU A 64 5.09 3.41 20.11
CA LEU A 64 6.26 3.61 19.26
C LEU A 64 6.42 2.41 18.33
N THR A 65 6.55 2.66 17.03
CA THR A 65 6.80 1.60 16.03
C THR A 65 7.98 2.01 15.16
N PRO A 66 9.23 1.72 15.58
CA PRO A 66 10.35 1.77 14.67
C PRO A 66 10.22 0.68 13.61
N SER A 67 10.69 0.95 12.40
CA SER A 67 10.81 -0.05 11.36
C SER A 67 12.23 -0.06 10.80
N MET A 68 12.68 -1.23 10.39
CA MET A 68 13.99 -1.44 9.78
C MET A 68 13.79 -2.18 8.47
N PHE A 69 14.32 -1.62 7.40
CA PHE A 69 14.30 -2.26 6.09
C PHE A 69 15.52 -1.87 5.27
N PRO A 70 16.10 -2.83 4.53
CA PRO A 70 17.21 -2.57 3.63
C PRO A 70 16.71 -2.00 2.32
N THR A 71 17.42 -1.02 1.76
CA THR A 71 17.06 -0.41 0.46
C THR A 71 17.18 -1.36 -0.73
N ASN A 72 17.96 -2.42 -0.57
CA ASN A 72 18.18 -3.48 -1.57
C ASN A 72 17.47 -4.79 -1.25
N GLY A 73 16.53 -4.79 -0.31
CA GLY A 73 15.68 -5.92 0.03
C GLY A 73 16.30 -6.97 0.96
N SER A 74 17.59 -6.89 1.33
CA SER A 74 18.25 -7.89 2.18
C SER A 74 19.13 -7.28 3.27
N PHE A 75 18.93 -7.70 4.51
CA PHE A 75 19.75 -7.28 5.65
C PHE A 75 21.21 -7.71 5.48
N ILE A 76 21.49 -8.88 4.90
CA ILE A 76 22.86 -9.37 4.69
C ILE A 76 23.67 -8.38 3.85
N THR A 77 23.11 -7.90 2.75
CA THR A 77 23.81 -6.94 1.90
C THR A 77 23.88 -5.54 2.52
N ALA A 78 22.98 -5.19 3.41
CA ALA A 78 23.05 -3.95 4.19
C ALA A 78 24.21 -3.96 5.18
N PHE A 79 24.50 -5.11 5.78
CA PHE A 79 25.60 -5.25 6.76
C PHE A 79 26.99 -5.47 6.13
N SER A 80 27.04 -5.95 4.88
CA SER A 80 28.32 -6.32 4.25
C SER A 80 29.13 -5.20 3.65
N ASN A 81 28.50 -4.04 3.35
CA ASN A 81 29.16 -2.96 2.57
C ASN A 81 28.80 -1.60 3.09
N ASN A 82 28.58 -0.83 3.63
CA ASN A 82 28.16 0.49 4.07
C ASN A 82 26.77 0.44 4.72
N PHE A 83 26.76 0.22 6.00
CA PHE A 83 25.55 0.10 6.82
C PHE A 83 24.62 1.34 6.68
N THR A 84 25.19 2.54 6.63
CA THR A 84 24.44 3.79 6.61
C THR A 84 23.66 4.03 5.32
N ASP A 85 24.11 3.49 4.19
CA ASP A 85 23.53 3.78 2.89
C ASP A 85 22.46 2.76 2.48
N LYS A 86 22.38 1.62 3.17
CA LYS A 86 21.55 0.48 2.75
C LYS A 86 20.51 0.04 3.75
N LEU A 87 20.67 0.35 5.02
CA LEU A 87 19.68 0.11 6.06
C LEU A 87 18.95 1.40 6.41
N ARG A 88 17.64 1.41 6.24
CA ARG A 88 16.77 2.49 6.73
C ARG A 88 16.16 2.07 8.06
N ILE A 89 16.21 3.02 9.00
CA ILE A 89 15.51 2.93 10.29
C ILE A 89 14.59 4.14 10.35
N GLU A 90 13.30 3.91 10.38
CA GLU A 90 12.30 4.96 10.41
C GLU A 90 11.34 4.76 11.60
N LEU A 91 10.88 5.84 12.18
CA LEU A 91 9.87 5.79 13.23
C LEU A 91 8.50 5.99 12.59
N PHE A 92 7.84 4.89 12.22
CA PHE A 92 6.56 4.92 11.52
C PHE A 92 5.40 5.36 12.41
N GLN A 93 5.47 5.03 13.70
CA GLN A 93 4.47 5.48 14.66
C GLN A 93 5.13 6.02 15.92
N ALA A 94 4.69 7.19 16.34
CA ALA A 94 5.01 7.81 17.62
C ALA A 94 3.80 8.65 18.03
N TYR A 95 2.90 8.07 18.83
CA TYR A 95 1.69 8.76 19.25
C TYR A 95 1.29 8.41 20.67
N LEU A 96 0.57 9.35 21.27
CA LEU A 96 -0.11 9.17 22.54
C LEU A 96 -1.58 8.86 22.27
N GLU A 97 -2.14 7.91 23.00
CA GLU A 97 -3.56 7.57 22.94
C GLU A 97 -4.12 7.44 24.37
N THR A 98 -5.31 7.95 24.55
CA THR A 98 -6.08 7.78 25.79
C THR A 98 -7.48 7.28 25.46
N GLY A 99 -8.03 6.47 26.33
CA GLY A 99 -9.40 6.00 26.23
C GLY A 99 -10.16 6.17 27.52
N ASN A 100 -11.48 6.19 27.39
CA ASN A 100 -12.45 6.19 28.48
C ASN A 100 -12.39 7.40 29.47
N LEU A 101 -11.83 8.54 29.03
CA LEU A 101 -12.06 9.80 29.69
C LEU A 101 -13.57 10.16 29.73
N VAL A 102 -14.25 9.79 28.66
CA VAL A 102 -15.70 9.61 28.55
C VAL A 102 -15.89 8.17 28.05
N PRO A 103 -16.89 7.42 28.52
CA PRO A 103 -17.12 6.05 28.05
C PRO A 103 -17.12 5.93 26.51
N ASP A 104 -16.43 4.92 25.99
CA ASP A 104 -16.25 4.64 24.55
C ASP A 104 -15.44 5.69 23.76
N LEU A 105 -14.99 6.77 24.38
CA LEU A 105 -14.18 7.79 23.70
C LEU A 105 -12.71 7.41 23.76
N ARG A 106 -12.06 7.41 22.58
CA ARG A 106 -10.59 7.36 22.43
C ARG A 106 -10.12 8.61 21.74
N ILE A 107 -9.01 9.18 22.20
CA ILE A 107 -8.37 10.35 21.59
C ILE A 107 -6.90 10.03 21.40
N TRP A 108 -6.34 10.45 20.28
CA TRP A 108 -4.91 10.26 19.99
C TRP A 108 -4.29 11.52 19.39
N VAL A 109 -2.97 11.64 19.52
CA VAL A 109 -2.15 12.70 18.89
C VAL A 109 -0.76 12.17 18.60
N GLY A 110 -0.22 12.51 17.44
CA GLY A 110 1.11 12.15 16.98
C GLY A 110 1.12 11.54 15.58
N THR A 111 2.18 10.82 15.24
CA THR A 111 2.31 10.10 13.96
C THR A 111 1.81 8.68 14.13
N ARG A 112 0.86 8.27 13.30
CA ARG A 112 0.36 6.89 13.36
C ARG A 112 -0.03 6.35 11.99
N PHE A 113 -0.10 5.02 11.90
CA PHE A 113 -0.79 4.37 10.79
C PHE A 113 -2.29 4.66 10.88
N TYR A 114 -2.77 5.49 9.97
CA TYR A 114 -4.19 5.77 9.82
C TYR A 114 -4.70 5.03 8.58
N ARG A 115 -4.85 3.74 8.74
CA ARG A 115 -5.24 2.80 7.70
C ARG A 115 -6.11 1.70 8.31
N SER A 116 -7.07 1.17 7.55
CA SER A 116 -8.09 0.28 8.12
C SER A 116 -8.10 -1.12 7.53
N THR A 117 -7.69 -1.30 6.29
CA THR A 117 -7.91 -2.55 5.58
C THR A 117 -6.73 -2.90 4.70
N ASP A 118 -6.32 -4.15 4.76
CA ASP A 118 -5.16 -4.70 4.06
C ASP A 118 -5.55 -5.96 3.29
N ILE A 119 -5.18 -6.00 2.02
CA ILE A 119 -5.08 -7.26 1.27
C ILE A 119 -3.67 -7.80 1.49
N HIS A 120 -3.48 -8.56 2.55
CA HIS A 120 -2.16 -9.03 2.96
C HIS A 120 -1.42 -9.81 1.85
N ILE A 121 -2.15 -10.56 1.01
CA ILE A 121 -1.55 -11.33 -0.10
C ILE A 121 -1.07 -10.45 -1.27
N ALA A 122 -1.43 -9.17 -1.30
CA ALA A 122 -1.03 -8.20 -2.33
C ALA A 122 -0.22 -7.02 -1.76
N ASP A 123 0.03 -6.97 -0.43
CA ASP A 123 0.62 -5.84 0.28
C ASP A 123 -0.05 -4.51 -0.07
N TYR A 124 -1.37 -4.52 -0.02
CA TYR A 124 -2.16 -3.40 -0.48
C TYR A 124 -3.16 -2.94 0.57
N PHE A 125 -2.92 -1.74 1.13
CA PHE A 125 -3.87 -1.06 2.00
C PHE A 125 -4.83 -0.26 1.16
N PHE A 126 -6.11 -0.57 1.24
CA PHE A 126 -7.14 0.06 0.44
C PHE A 126 -8.16 0.81 1.30
N PHE A 127 -9.09 1.52 0.65
CA PHE A 127 -10.17 2.30 1.21
C PHE A 127 -9.69 3.54 1.99
N ASN A 128 -8.78 3.38 2.97
CA ASN A 128 -8.17 4.48 3.71
C ASN A 128 -6.74 4.07 4.11
N ASP A 129 -5.75 4.67 3.47
CA ASP A 129 -4.35 4.65 3.90
C ASP A 129 -3.81 6.07 3.89
N LEU A 130 -3.97 6.73 5.04
CA LEU A 130 -3.59 8.12 5.28
C LEU A 130 -2.55 8.24 6.39
N SER A 131 -1.71 7.23 6.58
CA SER A 131 -0.67 7.23 7.62
C SER A 131 0.10 8.55 7.63
N ALA A 132 -0.01 9.30 8.71
CA ALA A 132 0.49 10.67 8.82
C ALA A 132 0.58 11.13 10.27
N GLN A 133 1.10 12.34 10.48
CA GLN A 133 1.03 13.07 11.73
C GLN A 133 -0.33 13.76 11.86
N GLY A 134 -0.89 13.77 13.08
CA GLY A 134 -2.17 14.42 13.30
C GLY A 134 -2.75 14.14 14.67
N PHE A 135 -4.05 14.30 14.77
CA PHE A 135 -4.84 13.97 15.96
C PHE A 135 -6.24 13.50 15.54
N GLY A 136 -6.88 12.77 16.42
CA GLY A 136 -8.23 12.28 16.13
C GLY A 136 -8.94 11.75 17.36
N ALA A 137 -10.21 11.46 17.17
CA ALA A 137 -11.09 10.92 18.19
C ALA A 137 -11.98 9.84 17.60
N LYS A 138 -12.15 8.77 18.36
CA LYS A 138 -13.07 7.69 18.03
C LYS A 138 -14.10 7.55 19.13
N TYR A 139 -15.37 7.59 18.75
CA TYR A 139 -16.49 7.38 19.65
C TYR A 139 -17.47 6.38 19.04
N LYS A 140 -17.59 5.22 19.65
CA LYS A 140 -18.38 4.10 19.09
C LYS A 140 -17.97 3.79 17.64
N GLY A 141 -18.91 3.87 16.69
CA GLY A 141 -18.67 3.65 15.25
C GLY A 141 -18.05 4.83 14.50
N LEU A 142 -18.04 6.04 15.10
CA LEU A 142 -17.54 7.26 14.48
C LEU A 142 -16.04 7.43 14.76
N ASP A 143 -15.26 7.68 13.72
CA ASP A 143 -13.82 7.99 13.78
C ASP A 143 -13.57 9.30 13.01
N LEU A 144 -13.02 10.29 13.69
CA LEU A 144 -12.71 11.60 13.16
C LEU A 144 -11.22 11.87 13.31
N ALA A 145 -10.58 12.41 12.28
CA ALA A 145 -9.17 12.79 12.34
C ALA A 145 -8.86 14.04 11.51
N VAL A 146 -7.83 14.75 11.96
CA VAL A 146 -7.14 15.78 11.19
C VAL A 146 -5.70 15.33 11.01
N LEU A 147 -5.30 15.11 9.77
CA LEU A 147 -4.00 14.60 9.40
C LEU A 147 -3.22 15.66 8.63
N MET A 148 -1.93 15.71 8.88
CA MET A 148 -1.00 16.62 8.24
C MET A 148 0.00 15.79 7.43
N LYS A 149 -0.05 15.92 6.11
CA LYS A 149 0.84 15.20 5.21
C LYS A 149 1.65 16.22 4.40
N THR A 150 2.95 16.17 4.53
CA THR A 150 3.81 16.96 3.66
C THR A 150 3.71 16.36 2.26
N GLY A 151 3.25 17.16 1.30
CA GLY A 151 3.35 16.81 -0.11
C GLY A 151 4.81 16.78 -0.53
N GLY A 152 5.17 15.96 -1.51
CA GLY A 152 6.47 16.07 -2.16
C GLY A 152 6.71 17.51 -2.67
N PRO A 153 7.97 17.89 -2.90
CA PRO A 153 8.25 19.18 -3.51
C PRO A 153 7.53 19.28 -4.86
N LEU A 154 6.85 20.39 -5.08
CA LEU A 154 6.32 20.74 -6.38
C LEU A 154 7.40 21.56 -7.09
N ASP A 155 7.91 21.04 -8.18
CA ASP A 155 8.82 21.78 -9.03
C ASP A 155 8.02 22.81 -9.84
N VAL A 156 8.33 24.07 -9.63
CA VAL A 156 7.71 25.19 -10.33
C VAL A 156 8.76 25.80 -11.24
N ILE A 157 8.46 25.88 -12.52
CA ILE A 157 9.33 26.54 -13.50
C ILE A 157 9.13 28.05 -13.33
N ASN A 158 10.19 28.76 -13.03
CA ASN A 158 10.21 30.22 -12.95
C ASN A 158 10.23 30.86 -14.34
N ALA A 159 9.96 32.15 -14.42
CA ALA A 159 10.00 32.90 -15.68
C ALA A 159 11.38 32.96 -16.36
N ASP A 160 12.44 32.63 -15.64
CA ASP A 160 13.81 32.52 -16.12
C ASP A 160 14.28 31.09 -16.44
N ASP A 161 13.31 30.17 -16.62
CA ASP A 161 13.53 28.73 -16.82
C ASP A 161 14.24 28.00 -15.65
N SER A 162 14.47 28.66 -14.54
CA SER A 162 14.96 27.99 -13.33
C SER A 162 13.85 27.22 -12.64
N THR A 163 14.21 26.12 -11.96
CA THR A 163 13.25 25.30 -11.22
C THR A 163 13.32 25.61 -9.74
N SER A 164 12.20 26.02 -9.15
CA SER A 164 12.05 26.20 -7.71
C SER A 164 11.20 25.07 -7.13
N SER A 165 11.64 24.55 -5.99
CA SER A 165 10.89 23.51 -5.27
C SER A 165 10.06 24.15 -4.15
N ILE A 166 8.75 23.94 -4.19
CA ILE A 166 7.81 24.44 -3.17
C ILE A 166 7.26 23.26 -2.40
N THR A 167 7.57 23.19 -1.11
CA THR A 167 6.98 22.20 -0.21
C THR A 167 5.74 22.80 0.47
N ARG A 168 4.61 22.11 0.35
CA ARG A 168 3.36 22.51 0.98
C ARG A 168 2.84 21.41 1.89
N GLN A 169 2.25 21.80 3.03
CA GLN A 169 1.61 20.85 3.92
C GLN A 169 0.14 20.69 3.54
N ARG A 170 -0.24 19.48 3.18
CA ARG A 170 -1.64 19.09 2.99
C ARG A 170 -2.28 18.81 4.34
N THR A 171 -3.43 19.41 4.60
CA THR A 171 -4.29 19.07 5.74
C THR A 171 -5.45 18.23 5.23
N VAL A 172 -5.68 17.09 5.88
CA VAL A 172 -6.75 16.15 5.52
C VAL A 172 -7.67 15.98 6.72
N PHE A 173 -8.95 16.31 6.52
CA PHE A 173 -10.02 16.03 7.46
C PHE A 173 -10.67 14.71 7.07
N VAL A 174 -10.78 13.79 8.01
CA VAL A 174 -11.34 12.45 7.79
C VAL A 174 -12.50 12.21 8.71
N ALA A 175 -13.58 11.67 8.19
CA ALA A 175 -14.69 11.13 8.95
C ALA A 175 -15.00 9.73 8.44
N GLN A 176 -15.06 8.76 9.35
CA GLN A 176 -15.51 7.40 9.06
C GLN A 176 -16.61 7.01 10.03
N TYR A 177 -17.58 6.25 9.55
CA TYR A 177 -18.61 5.67 10.38
C TYR A 177 -18.82 4.20 10.03
N VAL A 178 -18.65 3.34 11.03
CA VAL A 178 -18.91 1.91 10.91
C VAL A 178 -20.31 1.61 11.43
N LEU A 179 -21.18 1.20 10.53
CA LEU A 179 -22.53 0.76 10.83
C LEU A 179 -22.53 -0.77 10.96
N PRO A 180 -22.74 -1.33 12.17
CA PRO A 180 -22.94 -2.77 12.33
C PRO A 180 -24.28 -3.19 11.71
N VAL A 181 -24.28 -4.35 11.05
CA VAL A 181 -25.47 -4.93 10.43
C VAL A 181 -25.60 -6.37 10.91
N GLN A 182 -26.71 -6.70 11.59
CA GLN A 182 -27.00 -8.04 12.10
C GLN A 182 -25.85 -8.68 12.91
N ASP A 183 -25.20 -7.91 13.78
CA ASP A 183 -24.11 -8.29 14.69
C ASP A 183 -22.83 -8.89 14.03
N LYS A 184 -22.87 -9.25 12.77
CA LYS A 184 -21.76 -9.92 12.05
C LYS A 184 -21.24 -9.17 10.84
N HIS A 185 -22.12 -8.41 10.19
CA HIS A 185 -21.77 -7.66 9.01
C HIS A 185 -21.53 -6.20 9.35
N SER A 186 -20.87 -5.46 8.48
CA SER A 186 -20.73 -4.03 8.66
C SER A 186 -20.70 -3.28 7.33
N VAL A 187 -21.17 -2.05 7.38
CA VAL A 187 -20.98 -1.08 6.30
C VAL A 187 -20.19 0.10 6.85
N THR A 188 -19.10 0.45 6.21
CA THR A 188 -18.28 1.61 6.57
C THR A 188 -18.46 2.69 5.53
N PHE A 189 -18.82 3.88 5.98
CA PHE A 189 -18.83 5.11 5.17
C PHE A 189 -17.61 5.93 5.49
N MET A 190 -17.00 6.55 4.47
CA MET A 190 -15.84 7.42 4.64
C MET A 190 -16.01 8.69 3.81
N GLY A 191 -15.66 9.82 4.41
CA GLY A 191 -15.48 11.09 3.75
C GLY A 191 -14.12 11.69 4.09
N GLN A 192 -13.48 12.31 3.11
CA GLN A 192 -12.25 13.07 3.32
C GLN A 192 -12.36 14.42 2.62
N PHE A 193 -11.80 15.44 3.25
CA PHE A 193 -11.59 16.75 2.66
C PHE A 193 -10.12 17.10 2.76
N HIS A 194 -9.49 17.41 1.63
CA HIS A 194 -8.07 17.75 1.51
C HIS A 194 -7.95 19.23 1.20
N TYR A 195 -7.06 19.90 1.91
CA TYR A 195 -6.71 21.29 1.68
C TYR A 195 -5.20 21.44 1.52
N LEU A 196 -4.81 22.12 0.46
CA LEU A 196 -3.42 22.46 0.15
C LEU A 196 -3.31 23.98 0.09
N PRO A 197 -2.55 24.66 0.98
CA PRO A 197 -2.46 26.11 0.99
C PRO A 197 -1.71 26.63 -0.24
N ALA A 198 -1.98 27.88 -0.62
CA ALA A 198 -1.13 28.60 -1.56
C ALA A 198 0.27 28.77 -0.99
N ALA A 199 1.29 28.71 -1.84
CA ALA A 199 2.67 28.99 -1.46
C ALA A 199 3.39 29.78 -2.54
N ARG A 200 4.44 30.51 -2.13
CA ARG A 200 5.38 31.18 -3.03
C ARG A 200 6.76 30.62 -2.81
N ALA A 201 7.58 30.61 -3.83
CA ALA A 201 8.98 30.26 -3.70
C ALA A 201 9.67 31.18 -2.69
N THR A 202 10.42 30.61 -1.75
CA THR A 202 11.07 31.36 -0.65
C THR A 202 12.40 31.95 -1.03
N ILE A 203 12.98 31.59 -2.17
CA ILE A 203 14.30 32.01 -2.61
C ILE A 203 14.22 32.42 -4.10
N GLY A 204 14.31 33.73 -4.36
CA GLY A 204 14.65 34.29 -5.69
C GLY A 204 13.61 34.15 -6.79
N GLY A 205 12.37 33.68 -6.52
CA GLY A 205 11.42 33.39 -7.58
C GLY A 205 10.04 34.02 -7.40
N GLU A 206 9.43 34.43 -8.50
CA GLU A 206 8.03 34.85 -8.57
C GLU A 206 7.05 33.64 -8.60
N ALA A 207 7.58 32.43 -8.62
CA ALA A 207 6.80 31.22 -8.74
C ALA A 207 5.83 31.07 -7.56
N ALA A 208 4.54 30.95 -7.88
CA ALA A 208 3.47 30.79 -6.91
C ALA A 208 2.66 29.55 -7.26
N ALA A 209 2.43 28.72 -6.26
CA ALA A 209 1.48 27.61 -6.38
C ALA A 209 0.13 28.03 -5.76
N PRO A 210 -1.01 27.91 -6.46
CA PRO A 210 -2.30 28.28 -5.92
C PRO A 210 -2.73 27.34 -4.79
N SER A 211 -3.65 27.80 -3.93
CA SER A 211 -4.35 26.89 -3.02
C SER A 211 -5.23 25.95 -3.83
N ASP A 212 -5.35 24.71 -3.36
CA ASP A 212 -6.19 23.71 -4.01
C ASP A 212 -6.88 22.80 -2.98
N ILE A 213 -7.93 22.14 -3.40
CA ILE A 213 -8.75 21.27 -2.57
C ILE A 213 -8.97 19.91 -3.24
N GLY A 214 -9.28 18.93 -2.43
CA GLY A 214 -9.73 17.63 -2.89
C GLY A 214 -10.71 16.99 -1.93
N TYR A 215 -11.41 16.00 -2.40
CA TYR A 215 -12.39 15.27 -1.62
C TYR A 215 -12.35 13.78 -1.97
N VAL A 216 -12.70 12.94 -1.01
CA VAL A 216 -12.88 11.50 -1.21
C VAL A 216 -14.17 11.07 -0.53
N GLY A 217 -14.94 10.26 -1.22
CA GLY A 217 -16.07 9.53 -0.67
C GLY A 217 -15.92 8.04 -0.89
N GLY A 218 -16.29 7.23 0.10
CA GLY A 218 -16.18 5.78 -0.03
C GLY A 218 -17.20 5.02 0.81
N VAL A 219 -17.51 3.81 0.34
CA VAL A 219 -18.32 2.83 1.05
C VAL A 219 -17.64 1.47 0.99
N LYS A 220 -17.59 0.78 2.13
CA LYS A 220 -17.07 -0.58 2.25
C LYS A 220 -18.06 -1.45 2.99
N GLY A 221 -18.48 -2.55 2.36
CA GLY A 221 -19.24 -3.62 2.98
C GLY A 221 -18.33 -4.75 3.44
N ARG A 222 -18.56 -5.29 4.63
CA ARG A 222 -17.96 -6.54 5.11
C ARG A 222 -19.06 -7.54 5.45
N LEU A 223 -19.03 -8.66 4.77
CA LEU A 223 -19.87 -9.82 5.05
C LEU A 223 -19.06 -10.86 5.82
N ASP A 224 -19.50 -11.22 7.00
CA ASP A 224 -19.01 -12.38 7.73
C ASP A 224 -19.75 -13.62 7.20
N LEU A 225 -19.00 -14.56 6.64
CA LEU A 225 -19.51 -15.80 6.05
C LEU A 225 -19.45 -16.98 7.04
N GLY A 226 -19.07 -16.69 8.29
CA GLY A 226 -18.85 -17.69 9.33
C GLY A 226 -17.51 -18.42 9.23
N ASN A 227 -17.12 -19.12 10.30
CA ASN A 227 -15.87 -19.87 10.37
C ASN A 227 -14.61 -19.05 9.98
N GLY A 228 -14.57 -17.75 10.33
CA GLY A 228 -13.49 -16.85 9.98
C GLY A 228 -13.43 -16.47 8.48
N SER A 229 -14.39 -16.90 7.69
CA SER A 229 -14.54 -16.53 6.28
C SER A 229 -15.22 -15.18 6.15
N PHE A 230 -14.82 -14.40 5.16
CA PHE A 230 -15.43 -13.09 4.90
C PHE A 230 -15.33 -12.69 3.42
N ASN A 231 -16.14 -11.72 3.04
CA ASN A 231 -15.97 -10.93 1.83
C ASN A 231 -16.01 -9.44 2.19
N GLU A 232 -15.12 -8.66 1.62
CA GLU A 232 -15.09 -7.19 1.71
C GLU A 232 -15.12 -6.58 0.31
N LEU A 233 -16.14 -5.76 0.05
CA LEU A 233 -16.25 -4.96 -1.17
C LEU A 233 -16.12 -3.48 -0.80
N ALA A 234 -15.20 -2.77 -1.43
CA ALA A 234 -14.99 -1.35 -1.22
C ALA A 234 -15.05 -0.58 -2.54
N LEU A 235 -15.75 0.54 -2.52
CA LEU A 235 -15.82 1.50 -3.61
C LEU A 235 -15.40 2.87 -3.10
N ARG A 236 -14.60 3.59 -3.88
CA ARG A 236 -14.08 4.91 -3.51
C ARG A 236 -13.99 5.82 -4.74
N VAL A 237 -14.39 7.07 -4.57
CA VAL A 237 -14.26 8.13 -5.54
C VAL A 237 -13.53 9.30 -4.93
N GLY A 238 -12.58 9.88 -5.64
CA GLY A 238 -11.84 11.07 -5.22
C GLY A 238 -11.80 12.11 -6.32
N GLY A 239 -11.68 13.37 -5.94
CA GLY A 239 -11.59 14.49 -6.89
C GLY A 239 -10.64 15.59 -6.40
N GLY A 240 -10.30 16.49 -7.32
CA GLY A 240 -9.31 17.52 -7.05
C GLY A 240 -7.93 16.93 -6.75
N ILE A 241 -7.22 17.50 -5.75
CA ILE A 241 -5.91 16.99 -5.34
C ILE A 241 -5.96 15.58 -4.71
N ALA A 242 -7.14 15.00 -4.48
CA ALA A 242 -7.36 13.67 -3.92
C ALA A 242 -7.96 12.70 -4.93
N ASN A 243 -7.58 12.79 -6.19
CA ASN A 243 -8.13 12.04 -7.31
C ASN A 243 -7.56 10.63 -7.49
N GLY A 244 -6.75 10.14 -6.58
CA GLY A 244 -6.31 8.76 -6.60
C GLY A 244 -4.81 8.56 -6.46
N ALA A 245 -4.42 7.30 -6.34
CA ALA A 245 -3.04 6.87 -6.29
C ALA A 245 -2.83 5.71 -7.26
N PHE A 246 -2.14 5.98 -8.35
CA PHE A 246 -1.70 4.94 -9.26
C PHE A 246 -0.48 4.23 -8.65
N ASN A 247 -0.54 2.90 -8.55
CA ASN A 247 0.57 2.07 -8.08
C ASN A 247 1.06 2.40 -6.65
N LYS A 248 0.16 2.80 -5.75
CA LYS A 248 0.49 3.06 -4.34
C LYS A 248 -0.48 2.33 -3.42
N SER A 249 -0.05 2.08 -2.19
CA SER A 249 -0.84 1.38 -1.17
C SER A 249 -2.07 2.17 -0.73
N GLY A 250 -3.12 2.19 -1.52
CA GLY A 250 -4.43 2.71 -1.13
C GLY A 250 -4.52 4.18 -0.73
N THR A 251 -3.41 4.90 -0.72
CA THR A 251 -3.39 6.33 -0.39
C THR A 251 -3.89 7.16 -1.56
N TRP A 252 -4.88 8.01 -1.32
CA TRP A 252 -5.42 8.89 -2.35
C TRP A 252 -4.66 10.21 -2.39
N ASP A 253 -3.57 10.19 -3.10
CA ASP A 253 -2.75 11.36 -3.41
C ASP A 253 -3.22 12.03 -4.71
N THR A 254 -2.52 13.06 -5.14
CA THR A 254 -2.76 13.71 -6.42
C THR A 254 -2.15 12.87 -7.55
N GLN A 255 -2.94 12.63 -8.59
CA GLN A 255 -2.55 11.90 -9.79
C GLN A 255 -2.80 12.75 -11.04
N GLY A 256 -1.95 12.59 -12.05
CA GLY A 256 -2.05 13.30 -13.31
C GLY A 256 -1.46 14.72 -13.26
N LEU A 257 -1.86 15.55 -14.20
CA LEU A 257 -1.35 16.90 -14.40
C LEU A 257 -2.40 17.95 -13.98
N ALA A 258 -1.91 19.09 -13.47
CA ALA A 258 -2.74 20.23 -13.18
C ALA A 258 -3.27 20.88 -14.49
N ASN A 259 -4.38 21.61 -14.40
CA ASN A 259 -4.88 22.48 -15.47
C ASN A 259 -3.98 23.73 -15.66
N GLU A 260 -4.35 24.61 -16.58
CA GLU A 260 -3.60 25.85 -16.89
C GLU A 260 -3.46 26.80 -15.70
N ASP A 261 -4.39 26.77 -14.74
CA ASP A 261 -4.33 27.55 -13.50
C ASP A 261 -3.43 26.91 -12.43
N GLY A 262 -2.78 25.80 -12.70
CA GLY A 262 -1.97 25.03 -11.75
C GLY A 262 -2.79 24.31 -10.68
N LYS A 263 -4.08 24.03 -10.95
CA LYS A 263 -5.00 23.36 -10.04
C LYS A 263 -5.45 21.99 -10.56
N PHE A 264 -5.93 21.17 -9.65
CA PHE A 264 -6.51 19.85 -9.96
C PHE A 264 -8.07 19.87 -9.98
N SER A 265 -8.67 21.06 -10.13
CA SER A 265 -10.12 21.17 -10.34
C SER A 265 -10.53 20.44 -11.62
N GLY A 266 -11.47 19.47 -11.50
CA GLY A 266 -11.85 18.57 -12.61
C GLY A 266 -11.11 17.22 -12.63
N ALA A 267 -10.05 17.05 -11.85
CA ALA A 267 -9.42 15.75 -11.67
C ALA A 267 -10.35 14.77 -10.94
N LEU A 268 -10.35 13.51 -11.35
CA LEU A 268 -11.23 12.48 -10.82
C LEU A 268 -10.49 11.14 -10.72
N GLY A 269 -10.76 10.37 -9.66
CA GLY A 269 -10.26 9.03 -9.48
C GLY A 269 -11.33 8.10 -8.94
N PHE A 270 -11.19 6.82 -9.26
CA PHE A 270 -12.09 5.75 -8.82
C PHE A 270 -11.29 4.52 -8.42
N GLU A 271 -11.74 3.85 -7.36
CA GLU A 271 -11.20 2.56 -6.93
C GLU A 271 -12.35 1.62 -6.58
N ALA A 272 -12.25 0.37 -7.05
CA ALA A 272 -13.06 -0.75 -6.63
C ALA A 272 -12.15 -1.89 -6.18
N VAL A 273 -12.42 -2.44 -5.00
CA VAL A 273 -11.65 -3.57 -4.42
C VAL A 273 -12.62 -4.60 -3.87
N ASP A 274 -12.40 -5.84 -4.24
CA ASP A 274 -13.05 -7.00 -3.62
C ASP A 274 -11.98 -7.89 -2.98
N HIS A 275 -12.16 -8.24 -1.72
CA HIS A 275 -11.26 -9.12 -0.96
C HIS A 275 -12.06 -10.21 -0.26
N PHE A 276 -11.65 -11.42 -0.47
CA PHE A 276 -12.38 -12.60 -0.06
C PHE A 276 -11.47 -13.62 0.63
N LEU A 277 -11.86 -14.07 1.81
CA LEU A 277 -11.27 -15.24 2.49
C LEU A 277 -12.33 -16.28 2.75
N PHE A 278 -12.09 -17.51 2.34
CA PHE A 278 -13.02 -18.60 2.54
C PHE A 278 -12.34 -19.87 3.08
N ASN A 279 -12.67 -20.25 4.29
CA ASN A 279 -12.28 -21.50 4.91
C ASN A 279 -13.22 -22.60 4.44
N VAL A 280 -12.86 -23.26 3.33
CA VAL A 280 -13.70 -24.25 2.66
C VAL A 280 -13.95 -25.47 3.54
N ASN A 281 -12.88 -25.94 4.20
CA ASN A 281 -12.91 -27.05 5.14
C ASN A 281 -11.63 -27.02 6.01
N PRO A 282 -11.48 -27.90 7.02
CA PRO A 282 -10.28 -27.91 7.88
C PRO A 282 -8.95 -28.15 7.18
N MET A 283 -8.96 -28.56 5.90
CA MET A 283 -7.74 -28.84 5.12
C MET A 283 -7.47 -27.82 4.04
N PHE A 284 -8.40 -26.87 3.77
CA PHE A 284 -8.28 -25.98 2.62
C PHE A 284 -8.89 -24.60 2.88
N THR A 285 -8.08 -23.56 2.65
CA THR A 285 -8.50 -22.15 2.68
C THR A 285 -8.15 -21.46 1.36
N LEU A 286 -9.04 -20.60 0.90
CA LEU A 286 -8.88 -19.74 -0.27
C LEU A 286 -8.89 -18.26 0.16
N ASN A 287 -7.89 -17.49 -0.27
CA ASN A 287 -7.85 -16.04 -0.15
C ASN A 287 -7.72 -15.45 -1.55
N ALA A 288 -8.60 -14.54 -1.94
CA ALA A 288 -8.61 -13.96 -3.28
C ALA A 288 -8.90 -12.46 -3.23
N TYR A 289 -8.45 -11.73 -4.23
CA TYR A 289 -8.76 -10.33 -4.41
C TYR A 289 -8.86 -9.96 -5.89
N ALA A 290 -9.59 -8.89 -6.14
CA ALA A 290 -9.57 -8.16 -7.40
C ALA A 290 -9.65 -6.67 -7.10
N LEU A 291 -8.90 -5.86 -7.84
CA LEU A 291 -8.94 -4.41 -7.70
C LEU A 291 -8.83 -3.72 -9.07
N PHE A 292 -9.49 -2.60 -9.16
CA PHE A 292 -9.39 -1.71 -10.28
C PHE A 292 -9.25 -0.27 -9.78
N GLN A 293 -8.29 0.46 -10.34
CA GLN A 293 -8.13 1.88 -10.12
C GLN A 293 -8.07 2.62 -11.45
N SER A 294 -8.67 3.81 -11.48
CA SER A 294 -8.55 4.73 -12.60
C SER A 294 -8.44 6.15 -12.06
N SER A 295 -7.52 6.91 -12.60
CA SER A 295 -7.29 8.30 -12.22
C SER A 295 -7.08 9.15 -13.46
N LYS A 296 -7.67 10.35 -13.44
CA LYS A 296 -7.50 11.38 -14.45
C LYS A 296 -7.12 12.68 -13.76
N GLY A 297 -6.07 13.35 -14.25
CA GLY A 297 -5.69 14.69 -13.83
C GLY A 297 -6.63 15.76 -14.36
N ALA A 298 -6.29 17.02 -14.15
CA ALA A 298 -7.09 18.18 -14.54
C ALA A 298 -6.64 18.80 -15.87
N ALA A 299 -5.53 18.36 -16.46
CA ALA A 299 -5.08 18.85 -17.76
C ALA A 299 -6.01 18.39 -18.88
N ASP A 300 -6.15 19.22 -19.92
CA ASP A 300 -6.92 18.87 -21.11
C ASP A 300 -6.17 17.87 -21.99
N GLY A 301 -6.85 16.76 -22.29
CA GLY A 301 -6.37 15.71 -23.20
C GLY A 301 -5.26 14.81 -22.62
N PRO A 302 -4.84 13.85 -23.43
CA PRO A 302 -3.71 13.03 -23.08
C PRO A 302 -2.42 13.88 -23.08
N ARG A 303 -1.76 13.96 -21.92
CA ARG A 303 -0.51 14.68 -21.72
C ARG A 303 0.42 13.89 -20.85
N LEU A 304 1.67 13.81 -21.26
CA LEU A 304 2.77 13.32 -20.44
C LEU A 304 3.73 14.48 -20.15
N LEU A 305 4.06 14.68 -18.88
CA LEU A 305 5.11 15.59 -18.47
C LEU A 305 6.17 14.81 -17.69
N GLY A 306 7.33 14.59 -18.30
CA GLY A 306 8.32 13.68 -17.75
C GLY A 306 7.76 12.25 -17.66
N THR A 307 7.63 11.70 -16.45
CA THR A 307 7.02 10.37 -16.18
C THR A 307 5.57 10.46 -15.68
N ALA A 308 5.00 11.65 -15.56
CA ALA A 308 3.63 11.85 -15.05
C ALA A 308 2.63 11.77 -16.18
N SER A 309 1.83 10.72 -16.19
CA SER A 309 0.69 10.50 -17.09
C SER A 309 -0.55 11.20 -16.55
N ASN A 310 -1.28 11.95 -17.40
CA ASN A 310 -2.52 12.61 -16.99
C ASN A 310 -3.65 11.62 -16.72
N GLU A 311 -3.67 10.50 -17.45
CA GLU A 311 -4.61 9.42 -17.23
C GLU A 311 -3.85 8.12 -16.96
N SER A 312 -4.34 7.34 -15.99
CA SER A 312 -3.79 6.03 -15.68
C SER A 312 -4.86 5.09 -15.14
N SER A 313 -4.71 3.83 -15.39
CA SER A 313 -5.53 2.80 -14.77
C SER A 313 -4.72 1.54 -14.49
N VAL A 314 -5.13 0.79 -13.49
CA VAL A 314 -4.52 -0.47 -13.12
C VAL A 314 -5.62 -1.47 -12.78
N PHE A 315 -5.41 -2.71 -13.20
CA PHE A 315 -6.17 -3.85 -12.75
C PHE A 315 -5.20 -4.89 -12.18
N ALA A 316 -5.57 -5.43 -11.04
CA ALA A 316 -4.86 -6.56 -10.44
C ALA A 316 -5.84 -7.54 -9.81
N ALA A 317 -5.54 -8.83 -9.91
CA ALA A 317 -6.30 -9.87 -9.25
C ALA A 317 -5.35 -10.99 -8.83
N GLY A 318 -5.69 -11.68 -7.75
CA GLY A 318 -4.90 -12.79 -7.28
C GLY A 318 -5.66 -13.74 -6.37
N VAL A 319 -5.15 -14.94 -6.29
CA VAL A 319 -5.66 -15.99 -5.42
C VAL A 319 -4.50 -16.69 -4.74
N ARG A 320 -4.62 -16.90 -3.44
CA ARG A 320 -3.72 -17.72 -2.63
C ARG A 320 -4.50 -18.86 -2.00
N THR A 321 -4.04 -20.07 -2.23
CA THR A 321 -4.60 -21.28 -1.61
C THR A 321 -3.70 -21.78 -0.50
N PHE A 322 -4.30 -22.33 0.54
CA PHE A 322 -3.62 -22.98 1.66
C PHE A 322 -4.15 -24.40 1.75
N VAL A 323 -3.27 -25.37 1.54
CA VAL A 323 -3.56 -26.79 1.75
C VAL A 323 -2.87 -27.23 3.03
N TYR A 324 -3.61 -27.64 4.03
CA TYR A 324 -3.10 -28.07 5.34
C TYR A 324 -2.94 -29.58 5.37
N PHE A 325 -1.75 -30.09 4.97
CA PHE A 325 -1.50 -31.55 5.01
C PHE A 325 -1.44 -32.06 6.44
N THR A 326 -0.78 -31.30 7.31
CA THR A 326 -0.75 -31.55 8.76
C THR A 326 -0.89 -30.20 9.48
N ASP A 327 -0.92 -30.20 10.81
CA ASP A 327 -0.93 -28.96 11.59
C ASP A 327 0.34 -28.14 11.38
N HIS A 328 1.47 -28.78 11.10
CA HIS A 328 2.78 -28.14 10.96
C HIS A 328 3.29 -28.03 9.53
N PHE A 329 2.66 -28.68 8.56
CA PHE A 329 3.08 -28.62 7.15
C PHE A 329 1.95 -28.23 6.25
N HIS A 330 2.11 -27.07 5.60
CA HIS A 330 1.15 -26.50 4.65
C HIS A 330 1.80 -26.34 3.28
N LEU A 331 0.96 -26.37 2.24
CA LEU A 331 1.34 -25.95 0.90
C LEU A 331 0.58 -24.66 0.56
N ILE A 332 1.33 -23.60 0.30
CA ILE A 332 0.78 -22.34 -0.15
C ILE A 332 1.03 -22.21 -1.66
N ASN A 333 -0.02 -21.95 -2.43
CA ASN A 333 0.11 -21.60 -3.84
C ASN A 333 -0.49 -20.21 -4.05
N GLU A 334 0.09 -19.45 -4.98
CA GLU A 334 -0.39 -18.12 -5.31
C GLU A 334 -0.37 -17.93 -6.82
N LEU A 335 -1.45 -17.38 -7.37
CA LEU A 335 -1.56 -16.95 -8.75
C LEU A 335 -2.03 -15.51 -8.76
N SER A 336 -1.34 -14.62 -9.47
CA SER A 336 -1.75 -13.23 -9.62
C SER A 336 -1.61 -12.77 -11.06
N TYR A 337 -2.39 -11.76 -11.41
CA TYR A 337 -2.35 -11.05 -12.67
C TYR A 337 -2.33 -9.56 -12.41
N GLN A 338 -1.47 -8.84 -13.13
CA GLN A 338 -1.43 -7.39 -13.15
C GLN A 338 -1.43 -6.88 -14.59
N THR A 339 -2.10 -5.76 -14.79
CA THR A 339 -2.00 -4.94 -16.01
C THR A 339 -2.26 -3.49 -15.69
N PHE A 340 -1.70 -2.59 -16.49
CA PHE A 340 -1.95 -1.17 -16.34
C PHE A 340 -1.99 -0.46 -17.69
N LYS A 341 -2.57 0.75 -17.70
CA LYS A 341 -2.55 1.67 -18.81
C LYS A 341 -2.04 3.02 -18.32
N GLN A 342 -1.13 3.60 -19.05
CA GLN A 342 -0.64 4.97 -18.91
C GLN A 342 -0.59 5.62 -20.30
N GLU A 343 -0.55 6.93 -20.35
CA GLU A 343 -0.29 7.66 -21.60
C GLU A 343 1.15 7.46 -22.05
N ILE A 344 1.34 7.51 -23.35
CA ILE A 344 2.62 7.32 -24.00
C ILE A 344 3.08 8.67 -24.53
N PRO A 345 4.39 8.98 -24.46
CA PRO A 345 4.94 10.20 -25.04
C PRO A 345 4.62 10.30 -26.53
N GLU A 346 4.38 11.52 -27.01
CA GLU A 346 4.18 11.77 -28.43
C GLU A 346 5.41 11.31 -29.26
N GLY A 347 5.15 10.60 -30.36
CA GLY A 347 6.20 10.08 -31.24
C GLY A 347 6.83 8.78 -30.77
N VAL A 348 6.36 8.16 -29.69
CA VAL A 348 6.78 6.84 -29.21
C VAL A 348 5.72 5.80 -29.61
N ASP A 349 6.19 4.67 -30.12
CA ASP A 349 5.30 3.55 -30.48
C ASP A 349 4.60 2.98 -29.25
N ASP A 350 3.29 2.77 -29.35
CA ASP A 350 2.49 2.15 -28.30
C ASP A 350 2.84 0.66 -28.14
N PRO A 351 3.45 0.22 -27.05
CA PRO A 351 3.75 -1.18 -26.80
C PRO A 351 2.50 -2.01 -26.46
N GLY A 352 1.33 -1.38 -26.32
CA GLY A 352 0.12 -1.95 -25.77
C GLY A 352 0.09 -1.97 -24.25
N MET A 353 -0.84 -2.74 -23.69
CA MET A 353 -1.00 -2.84 -22.23
C MET A 353 0.02 -3.81 -21.62
N PRO A 354 0.96 -3.33 -20.76
CA PRO A 354 1.82 -4.20 -19.98
C PRO A 354 1.01 -5.18 -19.13
N GLY A 355 1.40 -6.44 -19.15
CA GLY A 355 0.72 -7.51 -18.43
C GLY A 355 1.69 -8.53 -17.86
N GLU A 356 1.37 -9.04 -16.66
CA GLU A 356 2.11 -10.06 -15.95
C GLU A 356 1.17 -11.11 -15.39
N VAL A 357 1.52 -12.37 -15.53
CA VAL A 357 0.98 -13.49 -14.75
C VAL A 357 2.08 -14.02 -13.86
N LYS A 358 1.83 -14.15 -12.57
CA LYS A 358 2.79 -14.67 -11.61
C LYS A 358 2.20 -15.85 -10.85
N PHE A 359 2.97 -16.94 -10.79
CA PHE A 359 2.64 -18.14 -10.02
C PHE A 359 3.72 -18.42 -9.00
N SER A 360 3.31 -18.73 -7.77
CA SER A 360 4.22 -19.14 -6.69
C SER A 360 3.74 -20.42 -6.03
N ILE A 361 4.70 -21.24 -5.62
CA ILE A 361 4.47 -22.42 -4.79
C ILE A 361 5.41 -22.36 -3.59
N ALA A 362 4.89 -22.61 -2.39
CA ALA A 362 5.64 -22.50 -1.16
C ALA A 362 5.27 -23.61 -0.16
N PRO A 363 6.00 -24.73 -0.14
CA PRO A 363 6.02 -25.62 1.02
C PRO A 363 6.37 -24.83 2.28
N THR A 364 5.55 -24.94 3.31
CA THR A 364 5.59 -24.05 4.49
C THR A 364 5.54 -24.88 5.77
N LEU A 365 6.49 -24.63 6.66
CA LEU A 365 6.47 -25.13 8.03
C LEU A 365 5.81 -24.09 8.94
N VAL A 366 4.91 -24.54 9.81
CA VAL A 366 4.12 -23.71 10.75
C VAL A 366 4.33 -24.23 12.17
N PRO A 367 5.32 -23.70 12.92
CA PRO A 367 5.64 -24.18 14.26
C PRO A 367 4.48 -24.09 15.26
N SER A 368 3.57 -23.12 15.08
CA SER A 368 2.37 -22.97 15.94
C SER A 368 1.39 -24.15 15.82
N GLY A 369 1.44 -24.93 14.75
CA GLY A 369 0.49 -26.01 14.50
C GLY A 369 -0.93 -25.55 14.16
N GLU A 370 -1.12 -24.30 13.80
CA GLU A 370 -2.43 -23.73 13.51
C GLU A 370 -2.76 -23.84 12.02
N ARG A 371 -3.91 -24.44 11.69
CA ARG A 371 -4.45 -24.49 10.30
C ARG A 371 -5.23 -23.23 9.97
N SER A 372 -4.51 -22.17 9.64
CA SER A 372 -5.10 -20.87 9.33
C SER A 372 -4.27 -20.13 8.28
N ALA A 373 -4.92 -19.35 7.43
CA ALA A 373 -4.23 -18.39 6.53
C ALA A 373 -3.41 -17.35 7.32
N TRP A 374 -3.77 -17.13 8.56
CA TRP A 374 -3.16 -16.16 9.48
C TRP A 374 -2.12 -16.77 10.42
N ALA A 375 -1.96 -18.10 10.43
CA ALA A 375 -0.96 -18.76 11.27
C ALA A 375 0.43 -18.17 11.05
N ARG A 376 1.14 -17.94 12.14
CA ARG A 376 2.55 -17.51 12.17
C ARG A 376 3.23 -18.07 13.44
N PRO A 377 4.57 -18.25 13.46
CA PRO A 377 5.50 -17.98 12.36
C PRO A 377 5.41 -18.99 11.22
N HIS A 378 5.85 -18.57 10.03
CA HIS A 378 6.02 -19.43 8.86
C HIS A 378 7.51 -19.54 8.49
N LEU A 379 7.96 -20.74 8.12
CA LEU A 379 9.22 -20.95 7.39
C LEU A 379 8.86 -21.55 6.03
N ARG A 380 9.16 -20.80 4.95
CA ARG A 380 8.74 -21.14 3.58
C ARG A 380 9.93 -21.40 2.69
N PHE A 381 9.83 -22.40 1.83
CA PHE A 381 10.63 -22.52 0.62
C PHE A 381 9.76 -22.05 -0.53
N ILE A 382 10.25 -21.12 -1.34
CA ILE A 382 9.42 -20.39 -2.30
C ILE A 382 10.03 -20.55 -3.67
N TYR A 383 9.22 -20.99 -4.64
CA TYR A 383 9.53 -20.83 -6.06
C TYR A 383 8.46 -19.95 -6.69
N THR A 384 8.89 -18.89 -7.38
CA THR A 384 8.00 -18.00 -8.13
C THR A 384 8.44 -17.93 -9.58
N LEU A 385 7.45 -18.02 -10.48
CA LEU A 385 7.57 -17.81 -11.93
C LEU A 385 6.68 -16.62 -12.31
N ALA A 386 7.28 -15.57 -12.88
CA ALA A 386 6.56 -14.48 -13.52
C ALA A 386 6.65 -14.62 -15.05
N VAL A 387 5.55 -14.32 -15.73
CA VAL A 387 5.46 -14.32 -17.20
C VAL A 387 5.02 -12.94 -17.65
N TYR A 388 5.89 -12.25 -18.38
CA TYR A 388 5.68 -10.90 -18.88
C TYR A 388 5.29 -10.93 -20.36
N ASN A 389 4.22 -10.20 -20.73
CA ASN A 389 3.88 -10.03 -22.14
C ASN A 389 4.88 -9.10 -22.87
N GLU A 390 4.72 -8.94 -24.16
CA GLU A 390 5.61 -8.11 -24.97
C GLU A 390 5.58 -6.64 -24.57
N ALA A 391 4.39 -6.11 -24.28
CA ALA A 391 4.22 -4.74 -23.82
C ALA A 391 4.95 -4.47 -22.48
N ALA A 392 4.89 -5.40 -21.53
CA ALA A 392 5.63 -5.28 -20.27
C ALA A 392 7.15 -5.30 -20.46
N ARG A 393 7.65 -6.10 -21.41
CA ARG A 393 9.08 -6.17 -21.73
C ARG A 393 9.61 -4.90 -22.39
N ASN A 394 8.77 -4.23 -23.16
CA ASN A 394 9.10 -3.02 -23.92
C ASN A 394 8.67 -1.72 -23.20
N ALA A 395 8.03 -1.81 -22.05
CA ALA A 395 7.48 -0.68 -21.30
C ALA A 395 8.51 0.43 -21.06
N GLY A 396 9.74 0.09 -20.69
CA GLY A 396 10.80 1.06 -20.44
C GLY A 396 11.21 1.85 -21.68
N ALA A 397 11.22 1.24 -22.85
CA ALA A 397 11.50 1.94 -24.12
C ALA A 397 10.39 2.91 -24.50
N ALA A 398 9.15 2.65 -24.05
CA ALA A 398 8.00 3.52 -24.25
C ALA A 398 7.82 4.56 -23.13
N GLY A 399 8.73 4.67 -22.17
CA GLY A 399 8.63 5.61 -21.05
C GLY A 399 7.59 5.22 -19.97
N LEU A 400 7.06 4.00 -20.03
CA LEU A 400 6.11 3.47 -19.07
C LEU A 400 6.79 2.93 -17.82
N ALA A 401 6.02 2.66 -16.78
CA ALA A 401 6.50 1.96 -15.60
C ALA A 401 7.05 0.57 -15.96
N VAL A 402 8.14 0.17 -15.32
CA VAL A 402 8.85 -1.08 -15.61
C VAL A 402 8.93 -1.91 -14.33
N SER A 403 8.64 -3.22 -14.45
CA SER A 403 8.90 -4.16 -13.37
C SER A 403 10.36 -4.06 -12.88
N PRO A 404 10.60 -3.98 -11.56
CA PRO A 404 11.96 -3.99 -11.00
C PRO A 404 12.80 -5.18 -11.49
N TYR A 405 12.16 -6.32 -11.71
CA TYR A 405 12.84 -7.51 -12.26
C TYR A 405 13.31 -7.28 -13.69
N ILE A 406 12.44 -6.75 -14.57
CA ILE A 406 12.81 -6.43 -15.97
C ILE A 406 13.88 -5.33 -16.00
N ALA A 407 13.77 -4.30 -15.17
CA ALA A 407 14.78 -3.25 -15.07
C ALA A 407 16.16 -3.81 -14.69
N THR A 408 16.20 -4.86 -13.87
CA THR A 408 17.45 -5.48 -13.40
C THR A 408 18.04 -6.49 -14.38
N PHE A 409 17.19 -7.29 -15.05
CA PHE A 409 17.62 -8.42 -15.87
C PHE A 409 17.40 -8.22 -17.38
N GLY A 410 16.82 -7.10 -17.79
CA GLY A 410 16.45 -6.80 -19.16
C GLY A 410 15.09 -7.37 -19.58
N PRO A 411 14.68 -7.16 -20.85
CA PRO A 411 13.35 -7.51 -21.37
C PRO A 411 13.18 -9.02 -21.55
N ARG A 412 12.89 -9.73 -20.47
CA ARG A 412 12.72 -11.18 -20.43
C ARG A 412 11.26 -11.57 -20.34
N THR A 413 10.87 -12.65 -21.00
CA THR A 413 9.53 -13.23 -20.91
C THR A 413 9.30 -13.88 -19.56
N PHE A 414 10.32 -14.52 -18.98
CA PHE A 414 10.21 -15.26 -17.72
C PHE A 414 11.10 -14.68 -16.65
N GLY A 415 10.51 -14.48 -15.47
CA GLY A 415 11.23 -14.19 -14.24
C GLY A 415 11.19 -15.38 -13.29
N HIS A 416 12.29 -15.66 -12.59
CA HIS A 416 12.41 -16.78 -11.67
C HIS A 416 12.95 -16.30 -10.32
N TYR A 417 12.36 -16.81 -9.27
CA TYR A 417 12.78 -16.63 -7.89
C TYR A 417 12.73 -17.98 -7.17
N LEU A 418 13.83 -18.36 -6.53
CA LEU A 418 13.91 -19.52 -5.66
C LEU A 418 14.52 -19.08 -4.34
N GLY A 419 13.80 -19.26 -3.23
CA GLY A 419 14.27 -18.76 -1.94
C GLY A 419 13.69 -19.47 -0.74
N ALA A 420 14.17 -19.04 0.43
CA ALA A 420 13.65 -19.42 1.72
C ALA A 420 13.37 -18.16 2.55
N ARG A 421 12.25 -18.14 3.28
CA ARG A 421 11.83 -17.00 4.10
C ARG A 421 11.14 -17.41 5.38
N ALA A 422 11.52 -16.75 6.47
CA ALA A 422 10.74 -16.72 7.70
C ALA A 422 9.88 -15.46 7.75
N GLU A 423 8.64 -15.60 8.24
CA GLU A 423 7.71 -14.49 8.48
C GLU A 423 6.97 -14.72 9.78
N TRP A 424 6.84 -13.67 10.59
CA TRP A 424 6.17 -13.73 11.88
C TRP A 424 5.43 -12.44 12.23
N TRP A 425 4.42 -12.56 13.09
CA TRP A 425 3.84 -11.47 13.87
C TRP A 425 3.47 -11.99 15.27
N PHE A 426 3.58 -11.11 16.27
CA PHE A 426 3.22 -11.34 17.66
C PHE A 426 2.47 -10.14 18.23
#